data_0d7c9a5a50e9e603fadeddf0cc3966d7
#
_entry.id   0d7c9a5a50e9e603fadeddf0cc3966d7
#
_cell.length_a   1.000
_cell.length_b   1.000
_cell.length_c   1.000
_cell.angle_alpha   90.00
_cell.angle_beta   90.00
_cell.angle_gamma   90.00
#
_symmetry.space_group_name_H-M   'P 1'
#
loop_
_entity.id
_entity.type
_entity.pdbx_description
1 polymer ?
#
loop_
_entity_poly.entity_id
_entity_poly.type
_entity_poly.pdbx_seq_one_letter_code
_entity_poly.pdbx_strand_id
1 'polypeptide(L)'
;MQDTRQLFLMITVLLLALSRGAMADDTVAALSRSSQLPAYLLELPDSVSNILIADVASATMRRFVRSGGNIVEKDRRYMSIGLNGTGKERAWDRKTPLGVYFITEKLDTSKLDDKYGAAAFSLDYPNARDRQKHRTGSGIWLHGVDHKHPDRPPRDTDGCLVLPNEEILLLAEVIELLVTPVIVAREIVWATPDELESTRLEFRLMLDIWKDSLARGDLKTYLSLYSDDFQYRKMDKDEWSSYRLGVFEARPLAGVTIDDVMLLADPEEPNLFLSRFTQILLTDAGPVTTTKRLYWRHGEGGGWEIVAEDSG
;
A
#
# COMPACT_ATOMS: atom_id res chain seq x y z
N MET A 1 -29.08 -10.15 64.46
CA MET A 1 -27.71 -10.52 63.97
C MET A 1 -27.76 -11.37 62.67
N GLN A 2 -28.86 -11.40 61.93
CA GLN A 2 -29.00 -12.16 60.67
C GLN A 2 -28.92 -11.33 59.41
N ASP A 3 -29.06 -9.97 59.54
CA ASP A 3 -29.16 -9.09 58.37
C ASP A 3 -27.82 -8.63 57.76
N THR A 4 -26.74 -8.62 58.53
CA THR A 4 -25.44 -8.13 58.06
C THR A 4 -24.69 -9.14 57.20
N ARG A 5 -24.96 -10.42 57.31
CA ARG A 5 -24.29 -11.47 56.47
C ARG A 5 -24.90 -11.58 55.07
N GLN A 6 -26.19 -11.29 54.90
CA GLN A 6 -26.81 -11.27 53.55
C GLN A 6 -26.39 -10.09 52.72
N LEU A 7 -26.18 -8.90 53.35
CA LEU A 7 -25.74 -7.69 52.68
C LEU A 7 -24.29 -7.83 52.16
N PHE A 8 -23.40 -8.48 52.93
CA PHE A 8 -22.02 -8.75 52.50
C PHE A 8 -21.96 -9.74 51.33
N LEU A 9 -22.85 -10.73 51.30
CA LEU A 9 -22.88 -11.72 50.23
C LEU A 9 -23.39 -11.12 48.92
N MET A 10 -24.38 -10.20 48.96
CA MET A 10 -24.88 -9.51 47.78
C MET A 10 -23.89 -8.53 47.18
N ILE A 11 -23.10 -7.81 48.02
CA ILE A 11 -22.08 -6.87 47.55
C ILE A 11 -20.93 -7.64 46.91
N THR A 12 -20.54 -8.79 47.46
CA THR A 12 -19.43 -9.61 46.90
C THR A 12 -19.83 -10.25 45.56
N VAL A 13 -21.10 -10.67 45.39
CA VAL A 13 -21.58 -11.22 44.11
C VAL A 13 -21.73 -10.11 43.06
N LEU A 14 -22.11 -8.90 43.43
CA LEU A 14 -22.22 -7.75 42.52
C LEU A 14 -20.85 -7.27 42.03
N LEU A 15 -19.83 -7.25 42.92
CA LEU A 15 -18.45 -6.91 42.55
C LEU A 15 -17.79 -7.99 41.63
N LEU A 16 -18.11 -9.27 41.84
CA LEU A 16 -17.66 -10.36 40.97
C LEU A 16 -18.36 -10.35 39.59
N ALA A 17 -19.60 -9.90 39.50
CA ALA A 17 -20.34 -9.77 38.25
C ALA A 17 -19.80 -8.58 37.41
N LEU A 18 -19.47 -7.44 38.07
CA LEU A 18 -18.88 -6.27 37.40
C LEU A 18 -17.46 -6.56 36.90
N SER A 19 -16.64 -7.30 37.64
CA SER A 19 -15.29 -7.68 37.20
C SER A 19 -15.30 -8.70 36.03
N ARG A 20 -16.30 -9.57 35.96
CA ARG A 20 -16.47 -10.50 34.83
C ARG A 20 -16.99 -9.81 33.58
N GLY A 21 -17.82 -8.79 33.68
CA GLY A 21 -18.29 -7.99 32.54
C GLY A 21 -17.15 -7.22 31.90
N ALA A 22 -16.30 -6.55 32.68
CA ALA A 22 -15.15 -5.80 32.17
C ALA A 22 -14.09 -6.71 31.51
N MET A 23 -13.79 -7.88 32.10
CA MET A 23 -12.86 -8.83 31.49
C MET A 23 -13.40 -9.50 30.21
N ALA A 24 -14.72 -9.72 30.13
CA ALA A 24 -15.35 -10.25 28.92
C ALA A 24 -15.34 -9.23 27.77
N ASP A 25 -15.58 -7.96 28.08
CA ASP A 25 -15.57 -6.88 27.09
C ASP A 25 -14.16 -6.64 26.55
N ASP A 26 -13.14 -6.63 27.42
CA ASP A 26 -11.74 -6.52 27.03
C ASP A 26 -11.27 -7.73 26.19
N THR A 27 -11.75 -8.92 26.51
CA THR A 27 -11.41 -10.14 25.76
C THR A 27 -12.08 -10.18 24.40
N VAL A 28 -13.35 -9.76 24.29
CA VAL A 28 -14.07 -9.65 23.02
C VAL A 28 -13.47 -8.53 22.16
N ALA A 29 -13.10 -7.40 22.74
CA ALA A 29 -12.40 -6.31 22.03
C ALA A 29 -11.00 -6.75 21.56
N ALA A 30 -10.29 -7.53 22.34
CA ALA A 30 -8.98 -8.08 21.96
C ALA A 30 -9.09 -9.14 20.86
N LEU A 31 -10.09 -10.04 20.92
CA LEU A 31 -10.38 -11.02 19.87
C LEU A 31 -10.87 -10.34 18.58
N SER A 32 -11.68 -9.29 18.68
CA SER A 32 -12.13 -8.50 17.54
C SER A 32 -10.96 -7.81 16.84
N ARG A 33 -9.97 -7.28 17.60
CA ARG A 33 -8.75 -6.69 17.02
C ARG A 33 -7.81 -7.73 16.40
N SER A 34 -7.82 -8.96 16.87
CA SER A 34 -6.97 -10.04 16.32
C SER A 34 -7.43 -10.52 14.93
N SER A 35 -8.64 -10.17 14.51
CA SER A 35 -9.20 -10.51 13.19
C SER A 35 -9.16 -9.35 12.19
N GLN A 36 -8.71 -8.15 12.60
CA GLN A 36 -8.62 -6.99 11.72
C GLN A 36 -7.26 -6.92 11.02
N LEU A 37 -7.27 -6.40 9.78
CA LEU A 37 -6.09 -6.09 8.99
C LEU A 37 -6.17 -4.65 8.48
N PRO A 38 -5.04 -4.05 8.05
CA PRO A 38 -5.09 -2.73 7.42
C PRO A 38 -6.01 -2.75 6.21
N ALA A 39 -6.98 -1.84 6.16
CA ALA A 39 -8.01 -1.76 5.13
C ALA A 39 -7.46 -1.56 3.71
N TYR A 40 -6.16 -1.29 3.60
CA TYR A 40 -5.46 -1.13 2.32
C TYR A 40 -5.10 -2.46 1.64
N LEU A 41 -5.15 -3.60 2.36
CA LEU A 41 -4.67 -4.90 1.91
C LEU A 41 -5.83 -5.76 1.43
N LEU A 42 -6.26 -5.57 0.18
CA LEU A 42 -7.40 -6.31 -0.39
C LEU A 42 -7.01 -7.72 -0.86
N GLU A 43 -5.90 -7.84 -1.58
CA GLU A 43 -5.36 -9.13 -2.06
C GLU A 43 -3.84 -9.03 -2.17
N LEU A 44 -3.15 -10.07 -1.71
CA LEU A 44 -1.69 -10.17 -1.79
C LEU A 44 -1.31 -11.53 -2.37
N PRO A 45 -0.41 -11.60 -3.36
CA PRO A 45 0.10 -12.86 -3.88
C PRO A 45 1.06 -13.52 -2.86
N ASP A 46 1.30 -14.80 -3.01
CA ASP A 46 2.22 -15.54 -2.12
C ASP A 46 3.68 -15.09 -2.26
N SER A 47 4.03 -14.47 -3.39
CA SER A 47 5.35 -13.87 -3.63
C SER A 47 5.64 -12.66 -2.75
N VAL A 48 4.63 -12.03 -2.12
CA VAL A 48 4.80 -10.87 -1.25
C VAL A 48 4.89 -11.33 0.21
N SER A 49 6.12 -11.39 0.71
CA SER A 49 6.41 -11.86 2.07
C SER A 49 6.28 -10.76 3.12
N ASN A 50 6.55 -9.51 2.75
CA ASN A 50 6.59 -8.37 3.67
C ASN A 50 5.85 -7.16 3.11
N ILE A 51 5.09 -6.49 3.96
CA ILE A 51 4.41 -5.22 3.69
C ILE A 51 4.83 -4.22 4.77
N LEU A 52 5.23 -3.04 4.36
CA LEU A 52 5.59 -1.94 5.26
C LEU A 52 4.48 -0.90 5.26
N ILE A 53 4.00 -0.52 6.44
CA ILE A 53 3.00 0.53 6.59
C ILE A 53 3.53 1.60 7.54
N ALA A 54 3.75 2.79 7.02
CA ALA A 54 4.11 3.98 7.78
C ALA A 54 2.84 4.61 8.37
N ASP A 55 2.63 4.42 9.66
CA ASP A 55 1.56 5.04 10.45
C ASP A 55 2.09 6.36 11.02
N VAL A 56 1.71 7.45 10.37
CA VAL A 56 2.23 8.78 10.70
C VAL A 56 1.74 9.27 12.06
N ALA A 57 0.49 8.98 12.41
CA ALA A 57 -0.11 9.43 13.68
C ALA A 57 0.63 8.85 14.89
N SER A 58 1.05 7.60 14.81
CA SER A 58 1.81 6.91 15.85
C SER A 58 3.34 7.04 15.69
N ALA A 59 3.82 7.71 14.65
CA ALA A 59 5.25 7.80 14.29
C ALA A 59 5.93 6.42 14.23
N THR A 60 5.25 5.43 13.62
CA THR A 60 5.75 4.06 13.53
C THR A 60 5.74 3.52 12.10
N MET A 61 6.79 2.78 11.77
CA MET A 61 6.80 1.85 10.64
C MET A 61 6.38 0.47 11.16
N ARG A 62 5.28 -0.07 10.63
CA ARG A 62 4.78 -1.40 10.98
C ARG A 62 5.05 -2.37 9.84
N ARG A 63 5.52 -3.55 10.18
CA ARG A 63 5.73 -4.63 9.21
C ARG A 63 4.66 -5.70 9.38
N PHE A 64 4.00 -6.02 8.29
CA PHE A 64 3.04 -7.10 8.19
C PHE A 64 3.63 -8.24 7.38
N VAL A 65 3.28 -9.46 7.75
CA VAL A 65 3.72 -10.69 7.08
C VAL A 65 2.54 -11.65 6.92
N ARG A 66 2.67 -12.53 5.93
CA ARG A 66 1.73 -13.66 5.81
C ARG A 66 2.12 -14.76 6.80
N SER A 67 1.14 -15.24 7.58
CA SER A 67 1.32 -16.33 8.53
C SER A 67 0.06 -17.18 8.59
N GLY A 68 0.15 -18.46 8.23
CA GLY A 68 -0.99 -19.39 8.26
C GLY A 68 -2.17 -18.95 7.38
N GLY A 69 -1.91 -18.30 6.24
CA GLY A 69 -2.94 -17.76 5.35
C GLY A 69 -3.48 -16.38 5.72
N ASN A 70 -3.14 -15.85 6.90
CA ASN A 70 -3.55 -14.54 7.39
C ASN A 70 -2.42 -13.51 7.24
N ILE A 71 -2.79 -12.23 7.18
CA ILE A 71 -1.86 -11.12 7.29
C ILE A 71 -1.82 -10.68 8.75
N VAL A 72 -0.63 -10.70 9.35
CA VAL A 72 -0.43 -10.36 10.77
C VAL A 72 0.65 -9.32 10.92
N GLU A 73 0.49 -8.41 11.90
CA GLU A 73 1.56 -7.49 12.28
C GLU A 73 2.68 -8.29 12.95
N LYS A 74 3.89 -8.21 12.38
CA LYS A 74 5.07 -8.92 12.88
C LYS A 74 5.83 -8.10 13.91
N ASP A 75 6.06 -6.84 13.59
CA ASP A 75 6.80 -5.90 14.42
C ASP A 75 6.48 -4.45 14.01
N ARG A 76 6.87 -3.53 14.88
CA ARG A 76 6.78 -2.08 14.67
C ARG A 76 8.01 -1.39 15.21
N ARG A 77 8.38 -0.28 14.60
CA ARG A 77 9.56 0.50 14.95
C ARG A 77 9.29 1.99 14.84
N TYR A 78 9.99 2.75 15.65
CA TYR A 78 9.91 4.21 15.58
C TYR A 78 10.32 4.74 14.21
N MET A 79 9.68 5.84 13.78
CA MET A 79 9.93 6.47 12.48
C MET A 79 9.83 8.00 12.60
N SER A 80 10.74 8.70 11.91
CA SER A 80 10.65 10.14 11.66
C SER A 80 10.26 10.40 10.21
N ILE A 81 9.50 11.47 9.97
CA ILE A 81 8.99 11.89 8.66
C ILE A 81 9.33 13.35 8.35
N GLY A 82 8.84 13.86 7.23
CA GLY A 82 9.02 15.25 6.80
C GLY A 82 8.68 16.28 7.87
N LEU A 83 9.52 17.30 8.03
CA LEU A 83 9.37 18.39 9.01
C LEU A 83 7.99 19.05 8.94
N ASN A 84 7.46 19.22 7.73
CA ASN A 84 6.14 19.81 7.49
C ASN A 84 5.01 18.76 7.42
N GLY A 85 5.25 17.54 7.96
CA GLY A 85 4.28 16.45 8.02
C GLY A 85 4.11 15.73 6.69
N THR A 86 2.85 15.48 6.29
CA THR A 86 2.47 14.68 5.12
C THR A 86 1.78 15.48 4.02
N GLY A 87 1.42 14.79 2.92
CA GLY A 87 0.73 15.39 1.79
C GLY A 87 1.70 16.17 0.90
N LYS A 88 2.79 15.50 0.48
CA LYS A 88 3.78 16.06 -0.43
C LYS A 88 3.16 16.36 -1.81
N GLU A 89 3.35 17.61 -2.27
CA GLU A 89 2.87 18.06 -3.58
C GLU A 89 4.00 18.63 -4.45
N ARG A 90 4.99 19.26 -3.83
CA ARG A 90 6.04 20.00 -4.54
C ARG A 90 7.44 19.64 -4.07
N ALA A 91 8.41 19.80 -4.95
CA ALA A 91 9.82 19.76 -4.56
C ALA A 91 10.09 20.73 -3.40
N TRP A 92 10.90 20.30 -2.44
CA TRP A 92 11.37 21.11 -1.29
C TRP A 92 10.29 21.52 -0.28
N ASP A 93 9.08 20.95 -0.32
CA ASP A 93 8.02 21.24 0.65
C ASP A 93 8.24 20.60 2.03
N ARG A 94 9.26 19.74 2.17
CA ARG A 94 9.61 19.00 3.39
C ARG A 94 8.48 18.14 3.92
N LYS A 95 7.63 17.65 3.04
CA LYS A 95 6.53 16.74 3.38
C LYS A 95 6.80 15.34 2.89
N THR A 96 6.34 14.36 3.65
CA THR A 96 6.30 12.95 3.24
C THR A 96 5.05 12.71 2.40
N PRO A 97 5.15 12.04 1.25
CA PRO A 97 3.98 11.71 0.45
C PRO A 97 3.10 10.68 1.18
N LEU A 98 1.80 10.74 0.93
CA LEU A 98 0.83 9.70 1.30
C LEU A 98 0.51 8.87 0.06
N GLY A 99 0.24 7.57 0.24
CA GLY A 99 -0.07 6.68 -0.87
C GLY A 99 0.62 5.32 -0.76
N VAL A 100 0.57 4.59 -1.86
CA VAL A 100 1.23 3.29 -2.02
C VAL A 100 2.47 3.45 -2.90
N TYR A 101 3.62 3.06 -2.36
CA TYR A 101 4.92 3.13 -3.03
C TYR A 101 5.61 1.77 -3.04
N PHE A 102 6.61 1.63 -3.90
CA PHE A 102 7.49 0.46 -3.94
C PHE A 102 8.95 0.88 -3.80
N ILE A 103 9.73 0.01 -3.18
CA ILE A 103 11.16 0.20 -3.03
C ILE A 103 11.83 -0.17 -4.35
N THR A 104 12.52 0.78 -4.98
CA THR A 104 13.09 0.61 -6.32
C THR A 104 14.56 0.23 -6.31
N GLU A 105 15.32 0.69 -5.30
CA GLU A 105 16.77 0.49 -5.27
C GLU A 105 17.28 0.49 -3.83
N LYS A 106 18.28 -0.34 -3.55
CA LYS A 106 19.13 -0.24 -2.36
C LYS A 106 20.34 0.61 -2.71
N LEU A 107 20.48 1.74 -2.03
CA LEU A 107 21.52 2.71 -2.30
C LEU A 107 22.84 2.34 -1.61
N ASP A 108 23.95 2.62 -2.24
CA ASP A 108 25.29 2.44 -1.67
C ASP A 108 25.60 3.56 -0.67
N THR A 109 25.36 3.32 0.61
CA THR A 109 25.55 4.33 1.66
C THR A 109 27.00 4.76 1.83
N SER A 110 27.99 3.99 1.37
CA SER A 110 29.40 4.41 1.40
C SER A 110 29.71 5.61 0.49
N LYS A 111 28.82 5.91 -0.44
CA LYS A 111 28.90 7.05 -1.39
C LYS A 111 27.93 8.19 -1.05
N LEU A 112 27.17 8.03 0.04
CA LEU A 112 26.20 9.03 0.50
C LEU A 112 26.74 9.80 1.70
N ASP A 113 26.07 10.90 2.01
CA ASP A 113 26.29 11.66 3.24
C ASP A 113 25.91 10.81 4.47
N ASP A 114 26.67 10.95 5.57
CA ASP A 114 26.48 10.23 6.84
C ASP A 114 25.03 10.31 7.37
N LYS A 115 24.29 11.36 7.02
CA LYS A 115 22.89 11.56 7.41
C LYS A 115 21.93 10.46 6.94
N TYR A 116 22.32 9.66 5.95
CA TYR A 116 21.50 8.55 5.44
C TYR A 116 21.71 7.23 6.20
N GLY A 117 22.64 7.21 7.15
CA GLY A 117 22.82 6.12 8.09
C GLY A 117 23.30 4.81 7.50
N ALA A 118 22.95 3.71 8.17
CA ALA A 118 23.49 2.38 7.88
C ALA A 118 22.96 1.72 6.61
N ALA A 119 21.75 2.06 6.17
CA ALA A 119 21.15 1.59 4.92
C ALA A 119 20.16 2.61 4.37
N ALA A 120 19.99 2.64 3.05
CA ALA A 120 19.07 3.55 2.37
C ALA A 120 18.44 2.87 1.15
N PHE A 121 17.14 3.13 0.94
CA PHE A 121 16.33 2.57 -0.12
C PHE A 121 15.52 3.68 -0.77
N SER A 122 15.52 3.77 -2.10
CA SER A 122 14.69 4.72 -2.84
C SER A 122 13.26 4.19 -2.97
N LEU A 123 12.28 5.10 -2.87
CA LEU A 123 10.88 4.85 -3.22
C LEU A 123 10.58 5.42 -4.60
N ASP A 124 9.59 4.86 -5.28
CA ASP A 124 9.13 5.26 -6.61
C ASP A 124 8.31 6.57 -6.64
N TYR A 125 8.49 7.44 -5.64
CA TYR A 125 7.90 8.78 -5.66
C TYR A 125 8.63 9.73 -6.63
N PRO A 126 7.91 10.48 -7.52
CA PRO A 126 6.48 10.41 -7.78
C PRO A 126 6.13 9.21 -8.66
N ASN A 127 5.14 8.41 -8.23
CA ASN A 127 4.60 7.31 -9.03
C ASN A 127 3.68 7.82 -10.16
N ALA A 128 3.02 6.93 -10.92
CA ALA A 128 2.16 7.34 -12.03
C ALA A 128 0.97 8.21 -11.57
N ARG A 129 0.37 7.88 -10.42
CA ARG A 129 -0.72 8.68 -9.86
C ARG A 129 -0.26 10.05 -9.38
N ASP A 130 0.89 10.14 -8.72
CA ASP A 130 1.48 11.41 -8.30
C ASP A 130 1.74 12.32 -9.51
N ARG A 131 2.30 11.76 -10.59
CA ARG A 131 2.55 12.51 -11.84
C ARG A 131 1.27 12.99 -12.50
N GLN A 132 0.23 12.16 -12.53
CA GLN A 132 -1.09 12.54 -13.04
C GLN A 132 -1.71 13.68 -12.20
N LYS A 133 -1.45 13.71 -10.89
CA LYS A 133 -1.82 14.83 -10.00
C LYS A 133 -0.85 16.02 -10.05
N HIS A 134 0.10 16.05 -10.98
CA HIS A 134 1.13 17.07 -11.12
C HIS A 134 2.00 17.28 -9.87
N ARG A 135 2.12 16.25 -9.02
CA ARG A 135 3.03 16.28 -7.88
C ARG A 135 4.47 16.25 -8.37
N THR A 136 5.34 17.01 -7.72
CA THR A 136 6.74 17.17 -8.13
C THR A 136 7.71 16.87 -7.01
N GLY A 137 9.00 16.80 -7.35
CA GLY A 137 10.08 16.40 -6.46
C GLY A 137 10.50 14.95 -6.70
N SER A 138 11.52 14.53 -5.97
CA SER A 138 12.07 13.18 -6.04
C SER A 138 12.89 12.91 -4.76
N GLY A 139 13.53 11.74 -4.66
CA GLY A 139 14.44 11.46 -3.55
C GLY A 139 13.73 11.24 -2.22
N ILE A 140 12.54 10.65 -2.25
CA ILE A 140 11.89 10.12 -1.04
C ILE A 140 12.46 8.74 -0.80
N TRP A 141 13.16 8.59 0.33
CA TRP A 141 13.86 7.38 0.70
C TRP A 141 13.37 6.84 2.04
N LEU A 142 13.56 5.55 2.24
CA LEU A 142 13.52 4.87 3.52
C LEU A 142 14.98 4.64 3.94
N HIS A 143 15.44 5.23 5.06
CA HIS A 143 16.86 5.15 5.43
C HIS A 143 17.11 5.23 6.93
N GLY A 144 18.35 5.03 7.32
CA GLY A 144 18.82 5.15 8.71
C GLY A 144 19.05 6.59 9.16
N VAL A 145 19.54 6.75 10.39
CA VAL A 145 19.90 8.03 10.99
C VAL A 145 21.41 8.28 10.93
N ASP A 146 21.83 9.53 10.97
CA ASP A 146 23.22 9.91 11.20
C ASP A 146 23.72 9.29 12.51
N HIS A 147 24.84 8.58 12.46
CA HIS A 147 25.44 7.94 13.62
C HIS A 147 25.81 8.93 14.74
N LYS A 148 26.08 10.19 14.40
CA LYS A 148 26.39 11.26 15.35
C LYS A 148 25.15 11.89 15.97
N HIS A 149 23.99 11.74 15.31
CA HIS A 149 22.72 12.30 15.73
C HIS A 149 21.60 11.23 15.61
N PRO A 150 21.66 10.17 16.46
CA PRO A 150 20.76 9.02 16.35
C PRO A 150 19.32 9.35 16.77
N ASP A 151 19.15 10.35 17.65
CA ASP A 151 17.85 10.73 18.17
C ASP A 151 17.19 11.76 17.24
N ARG A 152 16.05 11.41 16.68
CA ARG A 152 15.24 12.30 15.85
C ARG A 152 13.83 12.44 16.39
N PRO A 153 13.26 13.66 16.43
CA PRO A 153 11.83 13.82 16.70
C PRO A 153 10.98 13.21 15.54
N PRO A 154 9.66 12.98 15.76
CA PRO A 154 8.78 12.39 14.75
C PRO A 154 8.71 13.14 13.43
N ARG A 155 9.06 14.45 13.42
CA ARG A 155 9.06 15.32 12.24
C ARG A 155 10.39 16.07 12.14
N ASP A 156 11.31 15.54 11.36
CA ASP A 156 12.68 16.09 11.26
C ASP A 156 13.38 15.76 9.93
N THR A 157 12.63 15.44 8.86
CA THR A 157 13.25 15.11 7.57
C THR A 157 12.80 16.06 6.47
N ASP A 158 13.45 15.99 5.31
CA ASP A 158 13.03 16.72 4.11
C ASP A 158 11.96 15.96 3.29
N GLY A 159 11.34 14.92 3.91
CA GLY A 159 10.27 14.11 3.33
C GLY A 159 10.53 12.60 3.35
N CYS A 160 11.74 12.17 3.67
CA CYS A 160 12.10 10.76 3.79
C CYS A 160 11.45 10.10 5.03
N LEU A 161 11.37 8.76 4.99
CA LEU A 161 11.02 7.91 6.11
C LEU A 161 12.32 7.46 6.78
N VAL A 162 12.55 7.84 8.03
CA VAL A 162 13.83 7.62 8.72
C VAL A 162 13.62 6.76 9.95
N LEU A 163 14.43 5.70 10.07
CA LEU A 163 14.41 4.76 11.18
C LEU A 163 15.77 4.73 11.91
N PRO A 164 15.82 4.27 13.16
CA PRO A 164 17.08 3.94 13.81
C PRO A 164 17.93 2.97 12.96
N ASN A 165 19.26 3.10 13.03
CA ASN A 165 20.16 2.32 12.17
C ASN A 165 20.01 0.81 12.34
N GLU A 166 19.81 0.32 13.55
CA GLU A 166 19.58 -1.10 13.83
C GLU A 166 18.30 -1.59 13.17
N GLU A 167 17.25 -0.77 13.19
CA GLU A 167 15.93 -1.11 12.64
C GLU A 167 15.92 -1.14 11.12
N ILE A 168 16.59 -0.19 10.46
CA ILE A 168 16.69 -0.20 8.99
C ILE A 168 17.55 -1.37 8.51
N LEU A 169 18.56 -1.81 9.24
CA LEU A 169 19.36 -2.98 8.89
C LEU A 169 18.52 -4.27 8.98
N LEU A 170 17.67 -4.42 10.01
CA LEU A 170 16.75 -5.55 10.10
C LEU A 170 15.73 -5.57 8.95
N LEU A 171 15.24 -4.39 8.54
CA LEU A 171 14.37 -4.31 7.35
C LEU A 171 15.13 -4.62 6.05
N ALA A 172 16.39 -4.24 5.95
CA ALA A 172 17.21 -4.47 4.77
C ALA A 172 17.35 -5.96 4.41
N GLU A 173 17.20 -6.85 5.40
CA GLU A 173 17.26 -8.32 5.20
C GLU A 173 15.97 -8.90 4.59
N VAL A 174 14.85 -8.18 4.69
CA VAL A 174 13.51 -8.69 4.29
C VAL A 174 12.85 -7.86 3.20
N ILE A 175 13.45 -6.73 2.81
CA ILE A 175 13.00 -5.90 1.69
C ILE A 175 13.32 -6.58 0.37
N GLU A 176 12.31 -6.75 -0.46
CA GLU A 176 12.42 -7.22 -1.83
C GLU A 176 12.15 -6.04 -2.79
N LEU A 177 13.15 -5.69 -3.61
CA LEU A 177 13.05 -4.55 -4.53
C LEU A 177 11.92 -4.77 -5.55
N LEU A 178 11.14 -3.73 -5.81
CA LEU A 178 9.98 -3.73 -6.72
C LEU A 178 8.81 -4.65 -6.29
N VAL A 179 8.94 -5.35 -5.14
CA VAL A 179 7.94 -6.29 -4.62
C VAL A 179 7.34 -5.81 -3.30
N THR A 180 8.19 -5.44 -2.32
CA THR A 180 7.74 -4.97 -1.01
C THR A 180 7.04 -3.62 -1.13
N PRO A 181 5.72 -3.51 -0.86
CA PRO A 181 5.02 -2.24 -0.84
C PRO A 181 5.32 -1.47 0.44
N VAL A 182 5.40 -0.16 0.31
CA VAL A 182 5.48 0.83 1.41
C VAL A 182 4.23 1.70 1.34
N ILE A 183 3.29 1.47 2.24
CA ILE A 183 2.04 2.23 2.33
C ILE A 183 2.25 3.33 3.36
N VAL A 184 2.08 4.59 2.96
CA VAL A 184 2.23 5.74 3.87
C VAL A 184 0.86 6.31 4.17
N ALA A 185 0.35 6.05 5.37
CA ALA A 185 -0.97 6.46 5.85
C ALA A 185 -0.86 7.53 6.94
N ARG A 186 -1.83 8.46 7.00
CA ARG A 186 -1.93 9.40 8.12
C ARG A 186 -2.12 8.66 9.44
N GLU A 187 -3.01 7.68 9.42
CA GLU A 187 -3.34 6.73 10.47
C GLU A 187 -3.83 5.46 9.80
N ILE A 188 -3.53 4.30 10.38
CA ILE A 188 -4.00 3.03 9.82
C ILE A 188 -5.49 2.89 10.06
N VAL A 189 -6.24 2.71 8.97
CA VAL A 189 -7.63 2.26 9.01
C VAL A 189 -7.64 0.75 9.08
N TRP A 190 -8.39 0.20 10.01
CA TRP A 190 -8.51 -1.24 10.24
C TRP A 190 -9.87 -1.74 9.77
N ALA A 191 -9.88 -2.90 9.15
CA ALA A 191 -11.10 -3.56 8.70
C ALA A 191 -11.00 -5.07 8.93
N THR A 192 -12.14 -5.73 9.03
CA THR A 192 -12.20 -7.19 8.99
C THR A 192 -12.12 -7.70 7.55
N PRO A 193 -11.68 -8.95 7.31
CA PRO A 193 -11.69 -9.54 5.97
C PRO A 193 -13.07 -9.46 5.30
N ASP A 194 -14.14 -9.68 6.05
CA ASP A 194 -15.53 -9.65 5.53
C ASP A 194 -15.94 -8.25 5.03
N GLU A 195 -15.48 -7.17 5.71
CA GLU A 195 -15.73 -5.80 5.27
C GLU A 195 -15.02 -5.45 3.95
N LEU A 196 -13.90 -6.09 3.67
CA LEU A 196 -13.12 -5.87 2.45
C LEU A 196 -13.54 -6.76 1.28
N GLU A 197 -14.26 -7.85 1.55
CA GLU A 197 -14.53 -8.91 0.57
C GLU A 197 -15.31 -8.40 -0.66
N SER A 198 -16.36 -7.58 -0.47
CA SER A 198 -17.15 -7.03 -1.57
C SER A 198 -16.26 -6.19 -2.50
N THR A 199 -15.50 -5.26 -1.94
CA THR A 199 -14.59 -4.39 -2.71
C THR A 199 -13.51 -5.22 -3.41
N ARG A 200 -12.95 -6.22 -2.74
CA ARG A 200 -11.96 -7.12 -3.32
C ARG A 200 -12.50 -7.87 -4.52
N LEU A 201 -13.71 -8.44 -4.42
CA LEU A 201 -14.34 -9.20 -5.50
C LEU A 201 -14.70 -8.32 -6.70
N GLU A 202 -15.26 -7.14 -6.45
CA GLU A 202 -15.56 -6.18 -7.51
C GLU A 202 -14.29 -5.72 -8.23
N PHE A 203 -13.25 -5.37 -7.49
CA PHE A 203 -11.98 -4.95 -8.07
C PHE A 203 -11.33 -6.08 -8.89
N ARG A 204 -11.37 -7.32 -8.37
CA ARG A 204 -10.86 -8.48 -9.10
C ARG A 204 -11.62 -8.71 -10.41
N LEU A 205 -12.94 -8.59 -10.40
CA LEU A 205 -13.77 -8.69 -11.59
C LEU A 205 -13.38 -7.65 -12.64
N MET A 206 -13.15 -6.40 -12.24
CA MET A 206 -12.73 -5.33 -13.15
C MET A 206 -11.36 -5.59 -13.78
N LEU A 207 -10.42 -6.11 -12.99
CA LEU A 207 -9.12 -6.52 -13.51
C LEU A 207 -9.24 -7.69 -14.50
N ASP A 208 -10.14 -8.64 -14.25
CA ASP A 208 -10.40 -9.75 -15.17
C ASP A 208 -11.06 -9.24 -16.48
N ILE A 209 -11.99 -8.29 -16.42
CA ILE A 209 -12.58 -7.64 -17.61
C ILE A 209 -11.49 -6.94 -18.43
N TRP A 210 -10.57 -6.21 -17.78
CA TRP A 210 -9.44 -5.57 -18.44
C TRP A 210 -8.55 -6.60 -19.16
N LYS A 211 -8.15 -7.67 -18.46
CA LYS A 211 -7.34 -8.76 -19.01
C LYS A 211 -8.02 -9.44 -20.19
N ASP A 212 -9.29 -9.79 -20.03
CA ASP A 212 -10.07 -10.51 -21.04
C ASP A 212 -10.37 -9.68 -22.28
N SER A 213 -10.62 -8.37 -22.13
CA SER A 213 -10.79 -7.45 -23.27
C SER A 213 -9.48 -7.34 -24.07
N LEU A 214 -8.34 -7.26 -23.38
CA LEU A 214 -7.01 -7.27 -23.99
C LEU A 214 -6.74 -8.59 -24.73
N ALA A 215 -7.04 -9.73 -24.10
CA ALA A 215 -6.82 -11.06 -24.68
C ALA A 215 -7.67 -11.33 -25.94
N ARG A 216 -8.90 -10.81 -25.97
CA ARG A 216 -9.82 -10.98 -27.11
C ARG A 216 -9.65 -9.92 -28.21
N GLY A 217 -8.78 -8.93 -28.02
CA GLY A 217 -8.65 -7.79 -28.94
C GLY A 217 -9.90 -6.87 -28.92
N ASP A 218 -10.71 -6.92 -27.87
CA ASP A 218 -11.87 -6.04 -27.70
C ASP A 218 -11.41 -4.65 -27.23
N LEU A 219 -10.86 -3.89 -28.19
CA LEU A 219 -10.34 -2.56 -27.94
C LEU A 219 -11.40 -1.60 -27.39
N LYS A 220 -12.65 -1.75 -27.78
CA LYS A 220 -13.75 -0.90 -27.29
C LYS A 220 -13.94 -1.07 -25.79
N THR A 221 -14.12 -2.30 -25.32
CA THR A 221 -14.24 -2.61 -23.88
C THR A 221 -12.97 -2.23 -23.14
N TYR A 222 -11.78 -2.57 -23.69
CA TYR A 222 -10.49 -2.21 -23.09
C TYR A 222 -10.38 -0.71 -22.85
N LEU A 223 -10.61 0.13 -23.86
CA LEU A 223 -10.48 1.59 -23.74
C LEU A 223 -11.59 2.24 -22.91
N SER A 224 -12.77 1.61 -22.82
CA SER A 224 -13.85 2.13 -21.96
C SER A 224 -13.54 2.05 -20.45
N LEU A 225 -12.53 1.27 -20.05
CA LEU A 225 -12.07 1.20 -18.68
C LEU A 225 -11.17 2.38 -18.30
N TYR A 226 -10.68 3.15 -19.25
CA TYR A 226 -9.80 4.28 -19.00
C TYR A 226 -10.60 5.58 -18.84
N SER A 227 -10.34 6.33 -17.78
CA SER A 227 -11.03 7.60 -17.48
C SER A 227 -10.69 8.69 -18.49
N ASP A 228 -11.52 9.73 -18.57
CA ASP A 228 -11.25 10.86 -19.47
C ASP A 228 -10.02 11.68 -19.04
N ASP A 229 -9.68 11.68 -17.76
CA ASP A 229 -8.48 12.30 -17.20
C ASP A 229 -7.28 11.34 -17.09
N PHE A 230 -7.32 10.19 -17.76
CA PHE A 230 -6.23 9.21 -17.77
C PHE A 230 -4.93 9.81 -18.30
N GLN A 231 -3.81 9.40 -17.67
CA GLN A 231 -2.47 9.71 -18.14
C GLN A 231 -1.53 8.50 -18.12
N TYR A 232 -0.80 8.33 -19.21
CA TYR A 232 0.33 7.42 -19.29
C TYR A 232 1.58 8.17 -19.76
N ARG A 233 2.55 8.39 -18.86
CA ARG A 233 3.74 9.23 -19.14
C ARG A 233 3.31 10.64 -19.53
N LYS A 234 3.42 10.97 -20.82
CA LYS A 234 3.02 12.29 -21.39
C LYS A 234 1.79 12.18 -22.29
N MET A 235 1.23 10.99 -22.47
CA MET A 235 0.04 10.75 -23.27
C MET A 235 -1.21 10.94 -22.44
N ASP A 236 -2.18 11.66 -22.99
CA ASP A 236 -3.55 11.69 -22.53
C ASP A 236 -4.33 10.45 -23.04
N LYS A 237 -5.63 10.39 -22.76
CA LYS A 237 -6.49 9.26 -23.17
C LYS A 237 -6.56 9.08 -24.67
N ASP A 238 -6.64 10.16 -25.44
CA ASP A 238 -6.81 10.10 -26.91
C ASP A 238 -5.51 9.64 -27.58
N GLU A 239 -4.37 10.16 -27.15
CA GLU A 239 -3.06 9.74 -27.59
C GLU A 239 -2.78 8.28 -27.20
N TRP A 240 -3.14 7.89 -25.97
CA TRP A 240 -3.07 6.51 -25.52
C TRP A 240 -3.94 5.57 -26.32
N SER A 241 -5.18 5.96 -26.61
CA SER A 241 -6.12 5.16 -27.42
C SER A 241 -5.59 4.93 -28.83
N SER A 242 -5.07 5.97 -29.46
CA SER A 242 -4.43 5.88 -30.78
C SER A 242 -3.20 4.98 -30.78
N TYR A 243 -2.34 5.12 -29.76
CA TYR A 243 -1.18 4.25 -29.56
C TYR A 243 -1.60 2.78 -29.40
N ARG A 244 -2.61 2.50 -28.57
CA ARG A 244 -3.09 1.13 -28.32
C ARG A 244 -3.70 0.53 -29.55
N LEU A 245 -4.50 1.28 -30.33
CA LEU A 245 -5.04 0.80 -31.61
C LEU A 245 -3.92 0.32 -32.52
N GLY A 246 -2.87 1.12 -32.74
CA GLY A 246 -1.73 0.72 -33.55
C GLY A 246 -0.98 -0.53 -33.03
N VAL A 247 -0.90 -0.70 -31.71
CA VAL A 247 -0.32 -1.91 -31.11
C VAL A 247 -1.18 -3.14 -31.36
N PHE A 248 -2.51 -3.03 -31.20
CA PHE A 248 -3.44 -4.14 -31.45
C PHE A 248 -3.42 -4.59 -32.92
N GLU A 249 -3.36 -3.65 -33.87
CA GLU A 249 -3.29 -3.95 -35.31
C GLU A 249 -1.94 -4.57 -35.71
N ALA A 250 -0.85 -4.04 -35.18
CA ALA A 250 0.49 -4.48 -35.58
C ALA A 250 0.94 -5.79 -34.91
N ARG A 251 0.38 -6.15 -33.77
CA ARG A 251 0.81 -7.29 -32.94
C ARG A 251 -0.39 -7.99 -32.31
N PRO A 252 -1.11 -8.82 -33.09
CA PRO A 252 -2.17 -9.62 -32.53
C PRO A 252 -1.62 -10.55 -31.43
N LEU A 253 -2.34 -10.67 -30.33
CA LEU A 253 -1.95 -11.50 -29.20
C LEU A 253 -2.58 -12.88 -29.33
N ALA A 254 -1.78 -13.93 -29.10
CA ALA A 254 -2.27 -15.30 -29.00
C ALA A 254 -2.89 -15.58 -27.62
N GLY A 255 -2.59 -14.77 -26.63
CA GLY A 255 -3.15 -14.86 -25.29
C GLY A 255 -2.55 -13.84 -24.33
N VAL A 256 -3.26 -13.64 -23.20
CA VAL A 256 -2.83 -12.80 -22.09
C VAL A 256 -3.10 -13.52 -20.79
N THR A 257 -2.09 -13.63 -19.94
CA THR A 257 -2.23 -14.08 -18.55
C THR A 257 -1.72 -13.03 -17.58
N ILE A 258 -2.23 -13.05 -16.37
CA ILE A 258 -1.76 -12.21 -15.27
C ILE A 258 -1.49 -13.10 -14.06
N ASP A 259 -0.33 -12.92 -13.45
CA ASP A 259 0.12 -13.65 -12.28
C ASP A 259 0.55 -12.66 -11.18
N ASP A 260 0.78 -13.15 -9.96
CA ASP A 260 1.25 -12.35 -8.83
C ASP A 260 0.40 -11.09 -8.58
N VAL A 261 -0.91 -11.25 -8.58
CA VAL A 261 -1.86 -10.14 -8.43
C VAL A 261 -1.85 -9.63 -7.00
N MET A 262 -1.57 -8.33 -6.86
CA MET A 262 -1.68 -7.55 -5.64
C MET A 262 -2.76 -6.48 -5.86
N LEU A 263 -3.77 -6.43 -4.99
CA LEU A 263 -4.81 -5.40 -4.98
C LEU A 263 -4.72 -4.61 -3.67
N LEU A 264 -4.52 -3.31 -3.80
CA LEU A 264 -4.35 -2.40 -2.66
C LEU A 264 -5.33 -1.23 -2.78
N ALA A 265 -5.85 -0.76 -1.64
CA ALA A 265 -6.54 0.52 -1.56
C ALA A 265 -5.55 1.63 -1.18
N ASP A 266 -5.78 2.84 -1.70
CA ASP A 266 -4.94 3.99 -1.39
C ASP A 266 -5.29 4.57 0.01
N PRO A 267 -4.29 4.89 0.86
CA PRO A 267 -4.55 5.40 2.20
C PRO A 267 -4.97 6.87 2.26
N GLU A 268 -4.78 7.63 1.17
CA GLU A 268 -5.13 9.06 1.10
C GLU A 268 -6.44 9.28 0.34
N GLU A 269 -6.66 8.53 -0.72
CA GLU A 269 -7.83 8.67 -1.60
C GLU A 269 -8.75 7.44 -1.43
N PRO A 270 -9.87 7.55 -0.69
CA PRO A 270 -10.72 6.39 -0.34
C PRO A 270 -11.27 5.61 -1.55
N ASN A 271 -11.40 6.28 -2.69
CA ASN A 271 -11.93 5.69 -3.92
C ASN A 271 -10.82 5.34 -4.94
N LEU A 272 -9.56 5.38 -4.52
CA LEU A 272 -8.43 5.02 -5.35
C LEU A 272 -7.87 3.65 -4.95
N PHE A 273 -7.56 2.86 -5.96
CA PHE A 273 -7.06 1.50 -5.79
C PHE A 273 -5.90 1.24 -6.74
N LEU A 274 -5.01 0.34 -6.36
CA LEU A 274 -3.86 -0.07 -7.16
C LEU A 274 -3.91 -1.59 -7.39
N SER A 275 -3.91 -2.01 -8.66
CA SER A 275 -3.55 -3.37 -9.03
C SER A 275 -2.11 -3.41 -9.54
N ARG A 276 -1.30 -4.32 -8.98
CA ARG A 276 0.04 -4.67 -9.46
C ARG A 276 0.07 -6.15 -9.78
N PHE A 277 0.57 -6.50 -10.96
CA PHE A 277 0.61 -7.89 -11.40
C PHE A 277 1.70 -8.10 -12.46
N THR A 278 2.11 -9.34 -12.63
CA THR A 278 2.94 -9.79 -13.76
C THR A 278 2.03 -10.09 -14.94
N GLN A 279 2.20 -9.35 -16.05
CA GLN A 279 1.51 -9.58 -17.31
C GLN A 279 2.40 -10.42 -18.23
N ILE A 280 1.83 -11.46 -18.81
CA ILE A 280 2.47 -12.29 -19.82
C ILE A 280 1.64 -12.20 -21.10
N LEU A 281 2.22 -11.59 -22.14
CA LEU A 281 1.61 -11.50 -23.48
C LEU A 281 2.20 -12.61 -24.36
N LEU A 282 1.36 -13.46 -24.91
CA LEU A 282 1.76 -14.46 -25.87
C LEU A 282 1.73 -13.85 -27.28
N THR A 283 2.90 -13.67 -27.88
CA THR A 283 3.06 -13.12 -29.23
C THR A 283 3.68 -14.16 -30.16
N ASP A 284 3.61 -13.94 -31.47
CA ASP A 284 4.26 -14.82 -32.47
C ASP A 284 5.77 -14.91 -32.28
N ALA A 285 6.40 -13.90 -31.67
CA ALA A 285 7.82 -13.90 -31.34
C ALA A 285 8.15 -14.56 -29.98
N GLY A 286 7.14 -15.07 -29.26
CA GLY A 286 7.23 -15.68 -27.94
C GLY A 286 6.59 -14.83 -26.83
N PRO A 287 6.66 -15.30 -25.57
CA PRO A 287 6.08 -14.60 -24.43
C PRO A 287 6.85 -13.32 -24.10
N VAL A 288 6.10 -12.25 -23.80
CA VAL A 288 6.65 -10.99 -23.28
C VAL A 288 6.09 -10.79 -21.88
N THR A 289 6.99 -10.77 -20.90
CA THR A 289 6.64 -10.61 -19.48
C THR A 289 6.96 -9.19 -19.01
N THR A 290 6.01 -8.55 -18.36
CA THR A 290 6.16 -7.20 -17.79
C THR A 290 5.40 -7.10 -16.48
N THR A 291 5.91 -6.33 -15.53
CA THR A 291 5.10 -5.91 -14.36
C THR A 291 4.22 -4.73 -14.80
N LYS A 292 2.97 -4.77 -14.40
CA LYS A 292 1.98 -3.71 -14.65
C LYS A 292 1.45 -3.18 -13.32
N ARG A 293 1.23 -1.87 -13.27
CA ARG A 293 0.50 -1.19 -12.20
C ARG A 293 -0.59 -0.33 -12.83
N LEU A 294 -1.84 -0.57 -12.41
CA LEU A 294 -3.00 0.21 -12.84
C LEU A 294 -3.60 0.89 -11.61
N TYR A 295 -3.77 2.19 -11.71
CA TYR A 295 -4.43 3.00 -10.68
C TYR A 295 -5.89 3.19 -11.08
N TRP A 296 -6.78 2.71 -10.23
CA TRP A 296 -8.22 2.65 -10.49
C TRP A 296 -8.97 3.61 -9.59
N ARG A 297 -9.91 4.32 -10.14
CA ARG A 297 -10.87 5.12 -9.38
C ARG A 297 -12.23 4.44 -9.40
N HIS A 298 -12.82 4.25 -8.22
CA HIS A 298 -14.20 3.81 -8.07
C HIS A 298 -15.10 5.03 -7.92
N GLY A 299 -15.95 5.28 -8.92
CA GLY A 299 -16.86 6.44 -8.93
C GLY A 299 -18.07 6.26 -8.01
N GLU A 300 -18.69 7.36 -7.59
CA GLU A 300 -19.92 7.35 -6.77
C GLU A 300 -21.09 6.59 -7.41
N GLY A 301 -21.10 6.45 -8.74
CA GLY A 301 -22.08 5.66 -9.50
C GLY A 301 -21.76 4.16 -9.61
N GLY A 302 -20.74 3.65 -8.92
CA GLY A 302 -20.32 2.24 -8.94
C GLY A 302 -19.47 1.84 -10.15
N GLY A 303 -19.04 2.79 -10.99
CA GLY A 303 -18.13 2.54 -12.11
C GLY A 303 -16.67 2.52 -11.69
N TRP A 304 -15.87 1.64 -12.30
CA TRP A 304 -14.42 1.59 -12.11
C TRP A 304 -13.71 2.11 -13.36
N GLU A 305 -12.76 3.01 -13.16
CA GLU A 305 -11.98 3.62 -14.23
C GLU A 305 -10.49 3.63 -13.90
N ILE A 306 -9.65 3.37 -14.91
CA ILE A 306 -8.20 3.48 -14.82
C ILE A 306 -7.82 4.95 -15.03
N VAL A 307 -7.17 5.57 -14.05
CA VAL A 307 -6.74 6.97 -14.08
C VAL A 307 -5.27 7.15 -14.44
N ALA A 308 -4.45 6.15 -14.15
CA ALA A 308 -3.03 6.14 -14.49
C ALA A 308 -2.50 4.72 -14.61
N GLU A 309 -1.42 4.52 -15.36
CA GLU A 309 -0.70 3.25 -15.38
C GLU A 309 0.80 3.45 -15.49
N ASP A 310 1.56 2.49 -15.02
CA ASP A 310 2.98 2.35 -15.32
C ASP A 310 3.42 0.87 -15.40
N SER A 311 4.66 0.67 -15.78
CA SER A 311 5.35 -0.60 -15.64
C SER A 311 6.17 -0.54 -14.35
N GLY A 312 5.91 -1.47 -13.46
CA GLY A 312 6.61 -1.59 -12.17
C GLY A 312 8.07 -1.98 -12.31
#